data_ec041035d5c7b44ce5ef9ba5571d0fb3
#
_entry.id   ec041035d5c7b44ce5ef9ba5571d0fb3
#
_cell.length_a   1.000
_cell.length_b   1.000
_cell.length_c   1.000
_cell.angle_alpha   90.00
_cell.angle_beta   90.00
_cell.angle_gamma   90.00
#
_symmetry.space_group_name_H-M   'P 1'
#
loop_
_entity.id
_entity.type
_entity.pdbx_description
1 polymer ?
#
loop_
_entity_poly.entity_id
_entity_poly.type
_entity_poly.pdbx_seq_one_letter_code
_entity_poly.pdbx_strand_id
1 'polypeptide(L)'
;MTDDTVAITQDEALELLAYLLASAHSCMYDPPGYGTYRLAAAAERLATAWAPRATGALAQYLDELARSVPRQSWEPIDNPPQTEAYLLELIAGLASEVRLRELGDRGDA
;
A
#
# COMPACT_ATOMS: atom_id res chain seq x y z
N MET A 1 15.51 -2.16 -19.65
CA MET A 1 15.42 -3.38 -18.82
C MET A 1 15.03 -3.01 -17.40
N THR A 2 14.02 -3.63 -16.89
CA THR A 2 13.52 -3.32 -15.54
C THR A 2 14.30 -4.12 -14.52
N ASP A 3 14.79 -3.45 -13.48
CA ASP A 3 15.47 -4.13 -12.37
C ASP A 3 14.43 -4.63 -11.38
N ASP A 4 14.20 -5.95 -11.38
CA ASP A 4 13.19 -6.57 -10.52
C ASP A 4 13.61 -6.61 -9.06
N THR A 5 14.86 -6.26 -8.75
CA THR A 5 15.37 -6.31 -7.38
C THR A 5 15.15 -5.00 -6.62
N VAL A 6 14.71 -3.94 -7.31
CA VAL A 6 14.53 -2.63 -6.68
C VAL A 6 13.11 -2.14 -6.91
N ALA A 7 12.32 -2.12 -5.85
CA ALA A 7 10.97 -1.56 -5.89
C ALA A 7 10.98 -0.04 -5.67
N ILE A 8 11.85 0.42 -4.78
CA ILE A 8 11.95 1.85 -4.45
C ILE A 8 13.43 2.21 -4.25
N THR A 9 13.72 3.50 -4.34
CA THR A 9 15.09 3.99 -4.09
C THR A 9 15.34 4.10 -2.58
N GLN A 10 16.61 4.27 -2.20
CA GLN A 10 16.95 4.48 -0.80
C GLN A 10 16.31 5.75 -0.26
N ASP A 11 16.26 6.81 -1.05
CA ASP A 11 15.63 8.05 -0.61
C ASP A 11 14.14 7.86 -0.37
N GLU A 12 13.47 7.15 -1.29
CA GLU A 12 12.05 6.85 -1.13
C GLU A 12 11.79 5.98 0.11
N ALA A 13 12.68 5.02 0.35
CA ALA A 13 12.58 4.16 1.53
C ALA A 13 12.76 4.96 2.81
N LEU A 14 13.71 5.90 2.83
CA LEU A 14 13.93 6.77 3.98
C LEU A 14 12.72 7.64 4.27
N GLU A 15 12.11 8.20 3.21
CA GLU A 15 10.92 9.00 3.37
C GLU A 15 9.76 8.18 3.94
N LEU A 16 9.59 6.95 3.45
CA LEU A 16 8.55 6.07 3.96
C LEU A 16 8.80 5.69 5.41
N LEU A 17 10.06 5.37 5.73
CA LEU A 17 10.44 5.04 7.11
C LEU A 17 10.15 6.22 8.05
N ALA A 18 10.50 7.42 7.62
CA ALA A 18 10.21 8.62 8.41
C ALA A 18 8.71 8.80 8.63
N TYR A 19 7.93 8.58 7.58
CA TYR A 19 6.47 8.66 7.68
C TYR A 19 5.93 7.62 8.67
N LEU A 20 6.44 6.39 8.60
CA LEU A 20 5.98 5.32 9.49
C LEU A 20 6.31 5.65 10.95
N LEU A 21 7.53 6.10 11.22
CA LEU A 21 7.92 6.41 12.59
C LEU A 21 7.17 7.63 13.14
N ALA A 22 7.01 8.66 12.33
CA ALA A 22 6.24 9.84 12.75
C ALA A 22 4.78 9.47 12.98
N SER A 23 4.23 8.61 12.14
CA SER A 23 2.86 8.13 12.29
C SER A 23 2.69 7.31 13.56
N ALA A 24 3.67 6.46 13.87
CA ALA A 24 3.63 5.67 15.10
C ALA A 24 3.57 6.58 16.31
N HIS A 25 4.38 7.64 16.33
CA HIS A 25 4.35 8.61 17.40
C HIS A 25 3.00 9.33 17.49
N SER A 26 2.50 9.79 16.34
CA SER A 26 1.22 10.50 16.30
C SER A 26 0.06 9.63 16.74
N CYS A 27 0.11 8.34 16.42
CA CYS A 27 -0.96 7.41 16.81
C CYS A 27 -1.13 7.29 18.32
N MET A 28 -0.11 7.65 19.11
CA MET A 28 -0.24 7.66 20.56
C MET A 28 -1.24 8.69 21.04
N TYR A 29 -1.48 9.73 20.25
CA TYR A 29 -2.32 10.86 20.62
C TYR A 29 -3.54 11.04 19.72
N ASP A 30 -3.58 10.34 18.60
CA ASP A 30 -4.69 10.45 17.64
C ASP A 30 -5.98 9.85 18.20
N PRO A 31 -7.14 10.37 17.76
CA PRO A 31 -8.42 9.71 18.06
C PRO A 31 -8.47 8.30 17.49
N PRO A 32 -9.33 7.42 18.04
CA PRO A 32 -9.50 6.07 17.50
C PRO A 32 -9.85 6.11 16.00
N GLY A 33 -9.26 5.21 15.24
CA GLY A 33 -9.49 5.12 13.80
C GLY A 33 -8.40 5.74 12.96
N TYR A 34 -7.65 6.69 13.50
CA TYR A 34 -6.58 7.33 12.72
C TYR A 34 -5.43 6.39 12.42
N GLY A 35 -5.23 5.36 13.25
CA GLY A 35 -4.20 4.34 12.97
C GLY A 35 -4.46 3.65 11.64
N THR A 36 -5.70 3.29 11.38
CA THR A 36 -6.09 2.67 10.11
C THR A 36 -5.78 3.59 8.94
N TYR A 37 -6.13 4.87 9.06
CA TYR A 37 -5.82 5.85 8.02
C TYR A 37 -4.33 5.95 7.77
N ARG A 38 -3.54 6.03 8.84
CA ARG A 38 -2.10 6.20 8.69
C ARG A 38 -1.44 5.00 8.02
N LEU A 39 -1.89 3.79 8.34
CA LEU A 39 -1.37 2.59 7.70
C LEU A 39 -1.76 2.55 6.22
N ALA A 40 -3.00 2.89 5.91
CA ALA A 40 -3.45 2.94 4.52
C ALA A 40 -2.69 4.01 3.74
N ALA A 41 -2.42 5.16 4.35
CA ALA A 41 -1.65 6.22 3.71
C ALA A 41 -0.20 5.80 3.49
N ALA A 42 0.37 5.02 4.41
CA ALA A 42 1.72 4.47 4.21
C ALA A 42 1.74 3.52 3.03
N ALA A 43 0.73 2.66 2.89
CA ALA A 43 0.62 1.75 1.76
C ALA A 43 0.49 2.52 0.45
N GLU A 44 -0.28 3.62 0.45
CA GLU A 44 -0.42 4.48 -0.74
C GLU A 44 0.92 5.08 -1.12
N ARG A 45 1.70 5.55 -0.15
CA ARG A 45 3.00 6.13 -0.44
C ARG A 45 3.94 5.10 -1.06
N LEU A 46 3.95 3.88 -0.54
CA LEU A 46 4.76 2.82 -1.10
C LEU A 46 4.30 2.48 -2.52
N ALA A 47 2.99 2.35 -2.73
CA ALA A 47 2.44 2.03 -4.04
C ALA A 47 2.79 3.11 -5.07
N THR A 48 2.68 4.38 -4.68
CA THR A 48 3.00 5.50 -5.57
C THR A 48 4.46 5.47 -5.99
N ALA A 49 5.36 5.17 -5.06
CA ALA A 49 6.79 5.12 -5.35
C ALA A 49 7.15 3.90 -6.21
N TRP A 50 6.48 2.80 -5.97
CA TRP A 50 6.79 1.52 -6.61
C TRP A 50 6.19 1.39 -8.00
N ALA A 51 4.97 1.92 -8.20
CA ALA A 51 4.23 1.71 -9.44
C ALA A 51 5.03 2.00 -10.73
N PRO A 52 5.84 3.09 -10.79
CA PRO A 52 6.61 3.35 -12.02
C PRO A 52 7.62 2.27 -12.37
N ARG A 53 8.01 1.45 -11.41
CA ARG A 53 9.00 0.39 -11.61
C ARG A 53 8.38 -0.98 -11.79
N ALA A 54 7.07 -1.09 -11.64
CA ALA A 54 6.36 -2.34 -11.79
C ALA A 54 5.79 -2.45 -13.21
N THR A 55 5.45 -3.68 -13.61
CA THR A 55 4.87 -3.94 -14.91
C THR A 55 3.68 -4.88 -14.76
N GLY A 56 2.82 -4.89 -15.79
CA GLY A 56 1.71 -5.84 -15.86
C GLY A 56 0.66 -5.63 -14.79
N ALA A 57 0.11 -6.72 -14.30
CA ALA A 57 -0.97 -6.70 -13.32
C ALA A 57 -0.55 -6.03 -12.02
N LEU A 58 0.72 -6.22 -11.62
CA LEU A 58 1.23 -5.57 -10.42
C LEU A 58 1.19 -4.05 -10.55
N ALA A 59 1.62 -3.53 -11.70
CA ALA A 59 1.59 -2.08 -11.92
C ALA A 59 0.16 -1.55 -11.84
N GLN A 60 -0.79 -2.27 -12.41
CA GLN A 60 -2.21 -1.87 -12.35
C GLN A 60 -2.72 -1.86 -10.91
N TYR A 61 -2.39 -2.90 -10.15
CA TYR A 61 -2.81 -2.98 -8.75
C TYR A 61 -2.25 -1.82 -7.95
N LEU A 62 -0.96 -1.51 -8.12
CA LEU A 62 -0.32 -0.42 -7.38
C LEU A 62 -0.91 0.93 -7.75
N ASP A 63 -1.21 1.16 -9.02
CA ASP A 63 -1.85 2.40 -9.45
C ASP A 63 -3.23 2.56 -8.85
N GLU A 64 -4.01 1.49 -8.80
CA GLU A 64 -5.35 1.52 -8.21
C GLU A 64 -5.28 1.80 -6.72
N LEU A 65 -4.34 1.15 -6.03
CA LEU A 65 -4.14 1.39 -4.61
C LEU A 65 -3.77 2.86 -4.36
N ALA A 66 -2.82 3.38 -5.15
CA ALA A 66 -2.36 4.75 -4.97
C ALA A 66 -3.48 5.77 -5.17
N ARG A 67 -4.42 5.48 -6.08
CA ARG A 67 -5.51 6.40 -6.37
C ARG A 67 -6.70 6.25 -5.46
N SER A 68 -6.85 5.08 -4.83
CA SER A 68 -8.06 4.78 -4.05
C SER A 68 -8.00 5.30 -2.62
N VAL A 69 -6.81 5.52 -2.07
CA VAL A 69 -6.68 6.01 -0.71
C VAL A 69 -6.85 7.54 -0.69
N PRO A 70 -7.88 8.06 -0.02
CA PRO A 70 -8.07 9.51 0.05
C PRO A 70 -6.95 10.17 0.82
N ARG A 71 -6.51 11.34 0.35
CA ARG A 71 -5.41 12.05 0.99
C ARG A 71 -5.87 13.14 1.94
N GLN A 72 -7.05 13.71 1.71
CA GLN A 72 -7.50 14.89 2.44
C GLN A 72 -8.59 14.61 3.44
N SER A 73 -9.47 13.68 3.15
CA SER A 73 -10.49 13.28 4.09
C SER A 73 -10.64 11.77 4.02
N TRP A 74 -10.82 11.18 5.16
CA TRP A 74 -10.94 9.73 5.25
C TRP A 74 -12.34 9.38 5.73
N GLU A 75 -13.30 9.47 4.84
CA GLU A 75 -14.69 9.13 5.16
C GLU A 75 -14.84 7.73 5.78
N PRO A 76 -14.06 6.72 5.35
CA PRO A 76 -14.14 5.41 5.97
C PRO A 76 -13.86 5.37 7.46
N ILE A 77 -13.18 6.39 8.03
CA ILE A 77 -12.99 6.45 9.47
C ILE A 77 -14.34 6.58 10.18
N ASP A 78 -15.28 7.30 9.56
CA ASP A 78 -16.60 7.54 10.11
C ASP A 78 -17.58 6.38 9.83
N ASN A 79 -17.15 5.43 9.00
CA ASN A 79 -17.99 4.29 8.62
C ASN A 79 -17.16 3.00 8.65
N PRO A 80 -17.00 2.40 9.84
CA PRO A 80 -16.15 1.20 9.97
C PRO A 80 -16.51 0.03 9.05
N PRO A 81 -17.79 -0.31 8.83
CA PRO A 81 -18.11 -1.41 7.90
C PRO A 81 -17.63 -1.14 6.48
N GLN A 82 -17.75 0.09 6.00
CA GLN A 82 -17.30 0.46 4.67
C GLN A 82 -15.77 0.40 4.59
N THR A 83 -15.10 0.86 5.65
CA THR A 83 -13.65 0.79 5.75
C THR A 83 -13.17 -0.65 5.69
N GLU A 84 -13.83 -1.55 6.43
CA GLU A 84 -13.46 -2.96 6.44
C GLU A 84 -13.61 -3.56 5.04
N ALA A 85 -14.72 -3.29 4.37
CA ALA A 85 -14.96 -3.82 3.03
C ALA A 85 -13.89 -3.34 2.05
N TYR A 86 -13.54 -2.06 2.12
CA TYR A 86 -12.51 -1.47 1.27
C TYR A 86 -11.15 -2.14 1.49
N LEU A 87 -10.75 -2.28 2.76
CA LEU A 87 -9.47 -2.89 3.10
C LEU A 87 -9.41 -4.36 2.69
N LEU A 88 -10.51 -5.09 2.88
CA LEU A 88 -10.57 -6.50 2.48
C LEU A 88 -10.41 -6.66 0.97
N GLU A 89 -10.97 -5.74 0.19
CA GLU A 89 -10.80 -5.74 -1.25
C GLU A 89 -9.34 -5.54 -1.64
N LEU A 90 -8.67 -4.58 -1.00
CA LEU A 90 -7.26 -4.33 -1.27
C LEU A 90 -6.41 -5.53 -0.88
N ILE A 91 -6.70 -6.14 0.26
CA ILE A 91 -5.97 -7.31 0.73
C ILE A 91 -6.16 -8.48 -0.23
N ALA A 92 -7.38 -8.69 -0.72
CA ALA A 92 -7.66 -9.76 -1.67
C ALA A 92 -6.88 -9.57 -2.97
N GLY A 93 -6.80 -8.33 -3.45
CA GLY A 93 -6.02 -8.03 -4.65
C GLY A 93 -4.54 -8.31 -4.45
N LEU A 94 -4.01 -7.91 -3.31
CA LEU A 94 -2.62 -8.17 -2.98
C LEU A 94 -2.34 -9.66 -2.87
N ALA A 95 -3.23 -10.40 -2.21
CA ALA A 95 -3.08 -11.85 -2.06
C ALA A 95 -3.06 -12.54 -3.42
N SER A 96 -3.89 -12.08 -4.36
CA SER A 96 -3.88 -12.61 -5.73
C SER A 96 -2.54 -12.39 -6.40
N GLU A 97 -1.95 -11.20 -6.24
CA GLU A 97 -0.65 -10.90 -6.85
C GLU A 97 0.46 -11.78 -6.26
N VAL A 98 0.46 -11.95 -4.95
CA VAL A 98 1.44 -12.82 -4.28
C VAL A 98 1.31 -14.25 -4.80
N ARG A 99 0.08 -14.73 -4.91
CA ARG A 99 -0.19 -16.08 -5.38
C ARG A 99 0.29 -16.30 -6.82
N LEU A 100 0.03 -15.33 -7.70
CA LEU A 100 0.47 -15.42 -9.08
C LEU A 100 1.99 -15.49 -9.18
N ARG A 101 2.70 -14.72 -8.36
CA ARG A 101 4.16 -14.76 -8.34
C ARG A 101 4.69 -16.09 -7.84
N GLU A 102 4.08 -16.64 -6.81
CA GLU A 102 4.48 -17.95 -6.28
C GLU A 102 4.26 -19.05 -7.31
N LEU A 103 3.12 -19.02 -8.01
CA LEU A 103 2.83 -20.01 -9.05
C LEU A 103 3.77 -19.85 -10.24
N GLY A 104 4.09 -18.60 -10.59
CA GLY A 104 5.04 -18.34 -11.66
C GLY A 104 6.42 -18.92 -11.36
N ASP A 105 6.91 -18.71 -10.14
CA ASP A 105 8.20 -19.23 -9.71
C ASP A 105 8.21 -20.74 -9.74
N ARG A 106 7.13 -21.37 -9.32
CA ARG A 106 7.02 -22.83 -9.35
C ARG A 106 6.91 -23.36 -10.77
N GLY A 107 6.24 -22.61 -11.64
CA GLY A 107 6.07 -22.99 -13.03
C GLY A 107 7.37 -22.99 -13.80
N ASP A 108 8.32 -22.17 -13.38
CA ASP A 108 9.62 -22.04 -14.01
C ASP A 108 10.62 -23.11 -13.55
N ALA A 109 10.27 -23.85 -12.53
CA ALA A 109 11.19 -24.83 -11.95
C ALA A 109 11.29 -26.13 -12.78
#